data_c7758ea112046cb0d58492b4972d62dd
#
_entry.id   c7758ea112046cb0d58492b4972d62dd
#
_cell.length_a   1.000
_cell.length_b   1.000
_cell.length_c   1.000
_cell.angle_alpha   90.00
_cell.angle_beta   90.00
_cell.angle_gamma   90.00
#
_symmetry.space_group_name_H-M   'P 1'
#
loop_
_entity.id
_entity.type
_entity.pdbx_description
1 polymer ?
#
loop_
_entity_poly.entity_id
_entity_poly.type
_entity_poly.pdbx_seq_one_letter_code
_entity_poly.pdbx_strand_id
1 'polypeptide(L)'
;MNYFRNFIALAILATTLFAGQALESAKIRIKDKEWGEAEKYLLEALNHPKDKWEAAFHLGDKIFPRKQDWASVKKYMDIAQTAPSGLKIRPTRNDKRVPIQQAITASVTKSYNLIYYKASGFLSLLNRAASAEQRDALVDQAIQTSLNAKELDPSQPGAYALAALYSSVKGDKEN
;
A
#
# COMPACT_ATOMS: atom_id res chain seq x y z
N MET A 1 -34.00 -9.46 -35.05
CA MET A 1 -33.24 -10.21 -33.99
C MET A 1 -31.71 -10.10 -34.12
N ASN A 2 -31.16 -9.65 -35.25
CA ASN A 2 -29.71 -9.53 -35.49
C ASN A 2 -29.08 -8.23 -34.96
N TYR A 3 -29.85 -7.14 -34.83
CA TYR A 3 -29.35 -5.85 -34.36
C TYR A 3 -28.93 -5.87 -32.88
N PHE A 4 -29.65 -6.63 -32.04
CA PHE A 4 -29.37 -6.75 -30.61
C PHE A 4 -28.05 -7.51 -30.34
N ARG A 5 -27.78 -8.56 -31.14
CA ARG A 5 -26.51 -9.34 -31.06
C ARG A 5 -25.31 -8.50 -31.47
N ASN A 6 -25.46 -7.65 -32.48
CA ASN A 6 -24.39 -6.76 -32.96
C ASN A 6 -24.12 -5.63 -31.97
N PHE A 7 -25.14 -5.14 -31.26
CA PHE A 7 -24.99 -4.09 -30.24
C PHE A 7 -24.25 -4.62 -28.99
N ILE A 8 -24.55 -5.85 -28.57
CA ILE A 8 -23.85 -6.51 -27.45
C ILE A 8 -22.37 -6.79 -27.83
N ALA A 9 -22.12 -7.25 -29.06
CA ALA A 9 -20.75 -7.48 -29.55
C ALA A 9 -19.94 -6.18 -29.63
N LEU A 10 -20.56 -5.06 -30.06
CA LEU A 10 -19.90 -3.75 -30.10
C LEU A 10 -19.61 -3.19 -28.70
N ALA A 11 -20.53 -3.39 -27.76
CA ALA A 11 -20.35 -2.96 -26.37
C ALA A 11 -19.21 -3.75 -25.69
N ILE A 12 -19.10 -5.06 -25.94
CA ILE A 12 -18.02 -5.90 -25.43
C ILE A 12 -16.68 -5.52 -26.07
N LEU A 13 -16.65 -5.20 -27.37
CA LEU A 13 -15.42 -4.73 -28.03
C LEU A 13 -14.96 -3.37 -27.50
N ALA A 14 -15.88 -2.44 -27.21
CA ALA A 14 -15.53 -1.15 -26.64
C ALA A 14 -14.91 -1.28 -25.26
N THR A 15 -15.44 -2.15 -24.40
CA THR A 15 -14.88 -2.37 -23.06
C THR A 15 -13.50 -3.03 -23.08
N THR A 16 -13.18 -3.83 -24.09
CA THR A 16 -11.85 -4.46 -24.22
C THR A 16 -10.79 -3.52 -24.79
N LEU A 17 -11.17 -2.53 -25.57
CA LEU A 17 -10.24 -1.51 -26.12
C LEU A 17 -9.76 -0.52 -25.04
N PHE A 18 -10.54 -0.30 -23.98
CA PHE A 18 -10.15 0.53 -22.84
C PHE A 18 -9.38 -0.26 -21.75
N ALA A 19 -9.39 -1.60 -21.81
CA ALA A 19 -8.57 -2.43 -20.96
C ALA A 19 -7.09 -2.18 -21.25
N GLY A 20 -6.31 -1.85 -20.23
CA GLY A 20 -4.88 -1.50 -20.33
C GLY A 20 -4.60 -0.01 -20.49
N GLN A 21 -5.53 0.78 -21.02
CA GLN A 21 -5.33 2.23 -21.19
C GLN A 21 -5.24 2.95 -19.83
N ALA A 22 -6.11 2.58 -18.89
CA ALA A 22 -6.11 3.17 -17.56
C ALA A 22 -4.80 2.86 -16.80
N LEU A 23 -4.34 1.61 -16.82
CA LEU A 23 -3.09 1.22 -16.18
C LEU A 23 -1.87 1.93 -16.79
N GLU A 24 -1.77 2.02 -18.11
CA GLU A 24 -0.65 2.73 -18.77
C GLU A 24 -0.72 4.24 -18.52
N SER A 25 -1.91 4.84 -18.51
CA SER A 25 -2.11 6.24 -18.10
C SER A 25 -1.64 6.47 -16.67
N ALA A 26 -2.02 5.59 -15.75
CA ALA A 26 -1.58 5.66 -14.36
C ALA A 26 -0.05 5.63 -14.24
N LYS A 27 0.63 4.73 -14.97
CA LYS A 27 2.10 4.63 -14.95
C LYS A 27 2.78 5.90 -15.44
N ILE A 28 2.19 6.58 -16.44
CA ILE A 28 2.66 7.87 -16.93
C ILE A 28 2.52 8.91 -15.82
N ARG A 29 1.33 9.01 -15.19
CA ARG A 29 1.06 9.95 -14.09
C ARG A 29 1.95 9.71 -12.86
N ILE A 30 2.23 8.44 -12.53
CA ILE A 30 3.21 8.09 -11.49
C ILE A 30 4.60 8.66 -11.81
N LYS A 31 5.05 8.50 -13.06
CA LYS A 31 6.34 9.03 -13.52
C LYS A 31 6.38 10.56 -13.40
N ASP A 32 5.29 11.22 -13.76
CA ASP A 32 5.17 12.68 -13.75
C ASP A 32 4.83 13.22 -12.36
N LYS A 33 4.73 12.33 -11.34
CA LYS A 33 4.38 12.63 -9.94
C LYS A 33 2.99 13.26 -9.75
N GLU A 34 2.09 13.04 -10.69
CA GLU A 34 0.69 13.47 -10.65
C GLU A 34 -0.15 12.43 -9.87
N TRP A 35 0.07 12.37 -8.55
CA TRP A 35 -0.40 11.28 -7.69
C TRP A 35 -1.92 11.13 -7.65
N GLY A 36 -2.67 12.23 -7.68
CA GLY A 36 -4.15 12.21 -7.69
C GLY A 36 -4.72 11.60 -8.97
N GLU A 37 -4.18 12.00 -10.13
CA GLU A 37 -4.58 11.41 -11.42
C GLU A 37 -4.13 9.95 -11.53
N ALA A 38 -2.92 9.63 -11.04
CA ALA A 38 -2.44 8.26 -11.01
C ALA A 38 -3.38 7.35 -10.21
N GLU A 39 -3.80 7.79 -9.02
CA GLU A 39 -4.74 7.05 -8.18
C GLU A 39 -6.07 6.80 -8.90
N LYS A 40 -6.65 7.82 -9.52
CA LYS A 40 -7.90 7.73 -10.27
C LYS A 40 -7.82 6.64 -11.36
N TYR A 41 -6.77 6.68 -12.18
CA TYR A 41 -6.57 5.70 -13.24
C TYR A 41 -6.28 4.29 -12.69
N LEU A 42 -5.58 4.17 -11.56
CA LEU A 42 -5.35 2.86 -10.92
C LEU A 42 -6.64 2.27 -10.37
N LEU A 43 -7.51 3.09 -9.75
CA LEU A 43 -8.81 2.66 -9.27
C LEU A 43 -9.73 2.22 -10.43
N GLU A 44 -9.66 2.89 -11.57
CA GLU A 44 -10.34 2.46 -12.79
C GLU A 44 -9.78 1.11 -13.29
N ALA A 45 -8.46 0.96 -13.34
CA ALA A 45 -7.79 -0.26 -13.79
C ALA A 45 -8.09 -1.49 -12.92
N LEU A 46 -8.46 -1.31 -11.64
CA LEU A 46 -8.89 -2.41 -10.77
C LEU A 46 -10.14 -3.16 -11.30
N ASN A 47 -10.98 -2.49 -12.07
CA ASN A 47 -12.18 -3.08 -12.65
C ASN A 47 -11.89 -3.95 -13.88
N HIS A 48 -10.64 -3.94 -14.38
CA HIS A 48 -10.24 -4.72 -15.54
C HIS A 48 -9.51 -6.01 -15.10
N PRO A 49 -10.02 -7.19 -15.43
CA PRO A 49 -9.48 -8.46 -14.92
C PRO A 49 -7.99 -8.68 -15.22
N LYS A 50 -7.47 -8.14 -16.34
CA LYS A 50 -6.05 -8.28 -16.71
C LYS A 50 -5.13 -7.34 -15.94
N ASP A 51 -5.63 -6.15 -15.55
CA ASP A 51 -4.83 -5.06 -14.99
C ASP A 51 -4.96 -4.99 -13.47
N LYS A 52 -5.99 -5.62 -12.91
CA LYS A 52 -6.39 -5.56 -11.51
C LYS A 52 -5.22 -5.73 -10.53
N TRP A 53 -4.40 -6.74 -10.74
CA TRP A 53 -3.33 -7.06 -9.77
C TRP A 53 -2.16 -6.08 -9.85
N GLU A 54 -1.78 -5.66 -11.08
CA GLU A 54 -0.72 -4.65 -11.25
C GLU A 54 -1.20 -3.27 -10.79
N ALA A 55 -2.47 -2.92 -11.03
CA ALA A 55 -3.08 -1.70 -10.49
C ALA A 55 -3.11 -1.70 -8.95
N ALA A 56 -3.53 -2.81 -8.35
CA ALA A 56 -3.51 -2.98 -6.90
C ALA A 56 -2.08 -2.84 -6.34
N PHE A 57 -1.10 -3.49 -6.96
CA PHE A 57 0.30 -3.34 -6.57
C PHE A 57 0.73 -1.85 -6.58
N HIS A 58 0.44 -1.11 -7.65
CA HIS A 58 0.83 0.30 -7.73
C HIS A 58 0.10 1.19 -6.72
N LEU A 59 -1.17 0.90 -6.40
CA LEU A 59 -1.89 1.59 -5.33
C LEU A 59 -1.18 1.38 -3.98
N GLY A 60 -0.85 0.14 -3.64
CA GLY A 60 -0.17 -0.19 -2.39
C GLY A 60 1.29 0.26 -2.32
N ASP A 61 2.03 0.29 -3.44
CA ASP A 61 3.45 0.64 -3.46
C ASP A 61 3.72 2.15 -3.67
N LYS A 62 2.88 2.85 -4.45
CA LYS A 62 3.16 4.23 -4.87
C LYS A 62 2.23 5.26 -4.25
N ILE A 63 0.95 4.94 -4.09
CA ILE A 63 -0.08 5.93 -3.73
C ILE A 63 -0.28 5.99 -2.21
N PHE A 64 -0.73 4.90 -1.59
CA PHE A 64 -1.13 4.91 -0.19
C PHE A 64 0.01 5.07 0.82
N PRO A 65 1.27 4.62 0.58
CA PRO A 65 2.39 4.95 1.47
C PRO A 65 2.65 6.45 1.59
N ARG A 66 2.40 7.23 0.52
CA ARG A 66 2.55 8.69 0.54
C ARG A 66 1.50 9.38 1.41
N LYS A 67 0.32 8.79 1.50
CA LYS A 67 -0.78 9.23 2.36
C LYS A 67 -0.64 8.72 3.80
N GLN A 68 0.35 7.87 4.07
CA GLN A 68 0.51 7.12 5.32
C GLN A 68 -0.75 6.29 5.68
N ASP A 69 -1.53 5.92 4.67
CA ASP A 69 -2.70 5.06 4.82
C ASP A 69 -2.28 3.58 4.70
N TRP A 70 -1.79 3.05 5.81
CA TRP A 70 -1.20 1.71 5.88
C TRP A 70 -2.26 0.60 5.76
N ALA A 71 -3.48 0.88 6.19
CA ALA A 71 -4.60 -0.05 5.98
C ALA A 71 -4.90 -0.23 4.49
N SER A 72 -4.91 0.85 3.72
CA SER A 72 -5.06 0.77 2.26
C SER A 72 -3.83 0.14 1.60
N VAL A 73 -2.61 0.40 2.08
CA VAL A 73 -1.40 -0.31 1.60
C VAL A 73 -1.61 -1.82 1.73
N LYS A 74 -1.96 -2.30 2.93
CA LYS A 74 -2.21 -3.72 3.16
C LYS A 74 -3.31 -4.25 2.26
N LYS A 75 -4.47 -3.60 2.23
CA LYS A 75 -5.62 -3.99 1.40
C LYS A 75 -5.23 -4.23 -0.06
N TYR A 76 -4.50 -3.30 -0.65
CA TYR A 76 -4.15 -3.42 -2.07
C TYR A 76 -3.01 -4.40 -2.33
N MET A 77 -2.08 -4.56 -1.39
CA MET A 77 -1.08 -5.62 -1.45
C MET A 77 -1.73 -7.02 -1.35
N ASP A 78 -2.73 -7.19 -0.47
CA ASP A 78 -3.49 -8.44 -0.37
C ASP A 78 -4.22 -8.75 -1.70
N ILE A 79 -4.84 -7.77 -2.35
CA ILE A 79 -5.43 -7.95 -3.69
C ILE A 79 -4.35 -8.36 -4.70
N ALA A 80 -3.20 -7.69 -4.74
CA ALA A 80 -2.11 -8.02 -5.64
C ALA A 80 -1.55 -9.44 -5.39
N GLN A 81 -1.54 -9.89 -4.13
CA GLN A 81 -1.10 -11.23 -3.72
C GLN A 81 -1.97 -12.35 -4.35
N THR A 82 -3.24 -12.07 -4.66
CA THR A 82 -4.13 -13.04 -5.33
C THR A 82 -3.84 -13.21 -6.82
N ALA A 83 -2.79 -12.59 -7.34
CA ALA A 83 -2.43 -12.67 -8.75
C ALA A 83 -2.11 -14.12 -9.18
N PRO A 84 -2.43 -14.50 -10.42
CA PRO A 84 -2.07 -15.80 -10.95
C PRO A 84 -0.57 -16.05 -10.87
N SER A 85 -0.21 -17.33 -10.64
CA SER A 85 1.19 -17.75 -10.66
C SER A 85 1.85 -17.38 -11.99
N GLY A 86 3.06 -16.82 -11.90
CA GLY A 86 3.83 -16.42 -13.09
C GLY A 86 3.51 -15.04 -13.66
N LEU A 87 2.54 -14.30 -13.11
CA LEU A 87 2.31 -12.91 -13.51
C LEU A 87 3.56 -12.07 -13.23
N LYS A 88 4.02 -11.36 -14.26
CA LYS A 88 5.17 -10.45 -14.18
C LYS A 88 4.73 -9.02 -14.42
N ILE A 89 5.14 -8.13 -13.54
CA ILE A 89 4.87 -6.69 -13.59
C ILE A 89 6.15 -5.87 -13.73
N ARG A 90 6.01 -4.59 -14.02
CA ARG A 90 7.09 -3.61 -13.94
C ARG A 90 6.84 -2.69 -12.75
N PRO A 91 7.60 -2.79 -11.64
CA PRO A 91 7.44 -1.92 -10.48
C PRO A 91 7.60 -0.43 -10.78
N THR A 92 8.47 -0.11 -11.75
CA THR A 92 8.55 1.21 -12.39
C THR A 92 8.65 1.06 -13.91
N ARG A 93 8.42 2.15 -14.66
CA ARG A 93 8.48 2.13 -16.13
C ARG A 93 9.84 1.65 -16.67
N ASN A 94 10.92 1.91 -15.96
CA ASN A 94 12.29 1.62 -16.39
C ASN A 94 12.78 0.25 -15.90
N ASP A 95 12.03 -0.41 -15.01
CA ASP A 95 12.44 -1.69 -14.45
C ASP A 95 12.23 -2.84 -15.43
N LYS A 96 13.01 -3.89 -15.25
CA LYS A 96 12.71 -5.19 -15.87
C LYS A 96 11.42 -5.75 -15.25
N ARG A 97 10.72 -6.59 -16.02
CA ARG A 97 9.57 -7.33 -15.50
C ARG A 97 10.05 -8.34 -14.46
N VAL A 98 9.43 -8.32 -13.28
CA VAL A 98 9.68 -9.26 -12.19
C VAL A 98 8.39 -9.98 -11.80
N PRO A 99 8.46 -11.17 -11.20
CA PRO A 99 7.26 -11.80 -10.63
C PRO A 99 6.58 -10.86 -9.65
N ILE A 100 5.24 -10.77 -9.73
CA ILE A 100 4.48 -9.84 -8.88
C ILE A 100 4.69 -10.13 -7.38
N GLN A 101 4.81 -11.39 -6.98
CA GLN A 101 5.08 -11.78 -5.60
C GLN A 101 6.41 -11.22 -5.09
N GLN A 102 7.45 -11.25 -5.93
CA GLN A 102 8.75 -10.65 -5.59
C GLN A 102 8.62 -9.12 -5.41
N ALA A 103 7.87 -8.47 -6.29
CA ALA A 103 7.64 -7.03 -6.19
C ALA A 103 6.85 -6.68 -4.91
N ILE A 104 5.83 -7.45 -4.57
CA ILE A 104 5.03 -7.29 -3.34
C ILE A 104 5.92 -7.44 -2.11
N THR A 105 6.69 -8.53 -2.01
CA THR A 105 7.59 -8.75 -0.88
C THR A 105 8.54 -7.58 -0.69
N ALA A 106 9.17 -7.12 -1.76
CA ALA A 106 10.08 -5.97 -1.70
C ALA A 106 9.37 -4.67 -1.23
N SER A 107 8.15 -4.42 -1.72
CA SER A 107 7.37 -3.24 -1.34
C SER A 107 6.88 -3.30 0.10
N VAL A 108 6.38 -4.45 0.55
CA VAL A 108 5.93 -4.67 1.93
C VAL A 108 7.10 -4.51 2.90
N THR A 109 8.25 -5.14 2.62
CA THR A 109 9.47 -5.00 3.45
C THR A 109 9.92 -3.54 3.54
N LYS A 110 9.92 -2.82 2.41
CA LYS A 110 10.28 -1.41 2.38
C LYS A 110 9.33 -0.56 3.23
N SER A 111 8.03 -0.77 3.10
CA SER A 111 7.00 -0.04 3.85
C SER A 111 7.05 -0.39 5.33
N TYR A 112 7.23 -1.67 5.68
CA TYR A 112 7.44 -2.12 7.04
C TYR A 112 8.64 -1.40 7.67
N ASN A 113 9.79 -1.41 7.02
CA ASN A 113 10.99 -0.76 7.53
C ASN A 113 10.78 0.74 7.77
N LEU A 114 10.09 1.42 6.84
CA LEU A 114 9.77 2.85 6.99
C LEU A 114 8.95 3.11 8.25
N ILE A 115 7.90 2.29 8.49
CA ILE A 115 7.02 2.44 9.66
C ILE A 115 7.77 2.04 10.95
N TYR A 116 8.51 0.93 10.91
CA TYR A 116 9.28 0.43 12.04
C TYR A 116 10.33 1.44 12.51
N TYR A 117 11.11 2.03 11.60
CA TYR A 117 12.08 3.06 11.96
C TYR A 117 11.40 4.34 12.46
N LYS A 118 10.23 4.70 11.93
CA LYS A 118 9.43 5.80 12.48
C LYS A 118 8.99 5.48 13.90
N ALA A 119 8.48 4.27 14.15
CA ALA A 119 8.07 3.82 15.48
C ALA A 119 9.25 3.83 16.47
N SER A 120 10.39 3.28 16.11
CA SER A 120 11.59 3.28 16.97
C SER A 120 12.11 4.68 17.28
N GLY A 121 11.93 5.63 16.36
CA GLY A 121 12.31 7.03 16.54
C GLY A 121 11.57 7.72 17.70
N PHE A 122 10.37 7.27 18.06
CA PHE A 122 9.63 7.85 19.20
C PHE A 122 10.35 7.69 20.53
N LEU A 123 11.20 6.68 20.72
CA LEU A 123 12.03 6.54 21.94
C LEU A 123 12.89 7.78 22.21
N SER A 124 13.49 8.33 21.16
CA SER A 124 14.28 9.57 21.28
C SER A 124 13.42 10.79 21.58
N LEU A 125 12.20 10.84 21.04
CA LEU A 125 11.27 11.95 21.28
C LEU A 125 10.70 11.90 22.69
N LEU A 126 10.40 10.71 23.23
CA LEU A 126 9.91 10.53 24.60
C LEU A 126 10.91 11.04 25.63
N ASN A 127 12.21 10.86 25.40
CA ASN A 127 13.26 11.35 26.29
C ASN A 127 13.41 12.89 26.26
N ARG A 128 12.80 13.56 25.30
CA ARG A 128 12.84 15.03 25.12
C ARG A 128 11.49 15.70 25.37
N ALA A 129 10.46 14.96 25.73
CA ALA A 129 9.13 15.50 25.98
C ALA A 129 9.17 16.50 27.14
N ALA A 130 8.66 17.72 26.93
CA ALA A 130 8.69 18.80 27.88
C ALA A 130 7.56 18.73 28.91
N SER A 131 6.49 17.98 28.64
CA SER A 131 5.35 17.78 29.57
C SER A 131 4.83 16.35 29.55
N ALA A 132 4.05 16.00 30.57
CA ALA A 132 3.40 14.70 30.66
C ALA A 132 2.42 14.48 29.49
N GLU A 133 1.63 15.49 29.16
CA GLU A 133 0.66 15.43 28.04
C GLU A 133 1.36 15.20 26.71
N GLN A 134 2.49 15.86 26.46
CA GLN A 134 3.28 15.65 25.26
C GLN A 134 3.84 14.22 25.20
N ARG A 135 4.31 13.70 26.35
CA ARG A 135 4.82 12.34 26.44
C ARG A 135 3.72 11.32 26.14
N ASP A 136 2.52 11.49 26.69
CA ASP A 136 1.39 10.59 26.48
C ASP A 136 0.93 10.57 25.02
N ALA A 137 0.83 11.72 24.39
CA ALA A 137 0.53 11.81 22.96
C ALA A 137 1.58 11.11 22.08
N LEU A 138 2.87 11.20 22.45
CA LEU A 138 3.95 10.49 21.75
C LEU A 138 3.87 8.98 21.93
N VAL A 139 3.51 8.51 23.15
CA VAL A 139 3.32 7.08 23.43
C VAL A 139 2.18 6.52 22.58
N ASP A 140 1.03 7.20 22.53
CA ASP A 140 -0.11 6.77 21.72
C ASP A 140 0.23 6.70 20.24
N GLN A 141 0.95 7.70 19.71
CA GLN A 141 1.43 7.70 18.32
C GLN A 141 2.43 6.55 18.06
N ALA A 142 3.30 6.25 19.02
CA ALA A 142 4.27 5.18 18.92
C ALA A 142 3.59 3.80 18.90
N ILE A 143 2.60 3.58 19.77
CA ILE A 143 1.79 2.35 19.79
C ILE A 143 1.09 2.18 18.44
N GLN A 144 0.34 3.20 17.99
CA GLN A 144 -0.38 3.11 16.73
C GLN A 144 0.55 2.87 15.53
N THR A 145 1.71 3.54 15.50
CA THR A 145 2.70 3.34 14.44
C THR A 145 3.26 1.91 14.46
N SER A 146 3.53 1.35 15.64
CA SER A 146 3.99 -0.03 15.79
C SER A 146 2.93 -1.05 15.35
N LEU A 147 1.65 -0.80 15.68
CA LEU A 147 0.53 -1.63 15.24
C LEU A 147 0.37 -1.61 13.72
N ASN A 148 0.52 -0.46 13.08
CA ASN A 148 0.49 -0.37 11.60
C ASN A 148 1.61 -1.21 10.95
N ALA A 149 2.82 -1.23 11.52
CA ALA A 149 3.91 -2.08 11.04
C ALA A 149 3.58 -3.57 11.21
N LYS A 150 3.03 -3.94 12.37
CA LYS A 150 2.57 -5.31 12.67
C LYS A 150 1.50 -5.80 11.69
N GLU A 151 0.52 -4.96 11.38
CA GLU A 151 -0.55 -5.31 10.42
C GLU A 151 -0.02 -5.49 9.00
N LEU A 152 0.94 -4.66 8.59
CA LEU A 152 1.52 -4.72 7.27
C LEU A 152 2.35 -5.98 7.04
N ASP A 153 3.16 -6.37 8.02
CA ASP A 153 3.97 -7.60 7.99
C ASP A 153 3.97 -8.30 9.35
N PRO A 154 2.97 -9.15 9.63
CA PRO A 154 2.85 -9.84 10.90
C PRO A 154 3.95 -10.90 11.15
N SER A 155 4.76 -11.24 10.16
CA SER A 155 5.88 -12.17 10.32
C SER A 155 7.09 -11.55 11.05
N GLN A 156 7.13 -10.23 11.15
CA GLN A 156 8.24 -9.48 11.71
C GLN A 156 8.07 -9.22 13.22
N PRO A 157 8.92 -9.79 14.08
CA PRO A 157 8.76 -9.68 15.54
C PRO A 157 9.03 -8.27 16.09
N GLY A 158 9.81 -7.45 15.39
CA GLY A 158 10.21 -6.13 15.85
C GLY A 158 9.05 -5.19 16.14
N ALA A 159 8.01 -5.20 15.32
CA ALA A 159 6.84 -4.36 15.53
C ALA A 159 6.04 -4.75 16.78
N TYR A 160 5.95 -6.05 17.08
CA TYR A 160 5.32 -6.55 18.32
C TYR A 160 6.10 -6.09 19.55
N ALA A 161 7.43 -6.20 19.51
CA ALA A 161 8.29 -5.77 20.60
C ALA A 161 8.16 -4.27 20.89
N LEU A 162 8.12 -3.43 19.84
CA LEU A 162 7.90 -1.99 20.01
C LEU A 162 6.51 -1.67 20.54
N ALA A 163 5.45 -2.32 20.06
CA ALA A 163 4.11 -2.11 20.56
C ALA A 163 3.99 -2.48 22.05
N ALA A 164 4.57 -3.61 22.44
CA ALA A 164 4.60 -4.04 23.84
C ALA A 164 5.39 -3.06 24.73
N LEU A 165 6.57 -2.61 24.27
CA LEU A 165 7.39 -1.64 24.98
C LEU A 165 6.63 -0.33 25.25
N TYR A 166 5.99 0.24 24.22
CA TYR A 166 5.24 1.49 24.39
C TYR A 166 3.98 1.30 25.24
N SER A 167 3.33 0.13 25.17
CA SER A 167 2.20 -0.18 26.03
C SER A 167 2.60 -0.29 27.50
N SER A 168 3.78 -0.85 27.81
CA SER A 168 4.29 -0.88 29.18
C SER A 168 4.60 0.52 29.70
N VAL A 169 5.22 1.39 28.87
CA VAL A 169 5.47 2.79 29.22
C VAL A 169 4.17 3.56 29.55
N LYS A 170 3.04 3.19 28.91
CA LYS A 170 1.72 3.75 29.20
C LYS A 170 1.15 3.18 30.51
N GLY A 171 1.23 1.88 30.74
CA GLY A 171 0.68 1.19 31.91
C GLY A 171 1.41 1.50 33.21
N ASP A 172 2.71 1.79 33.19
CA ASP A 172 3.49 2.19 34.37
C ASP A 172 3.03 3.50 35.04
N LYS A 173 2.09 4.22 34.41
CA LYS A 173 1.50 5.44 34.98
C LYS A 173 0.15 5.22 35.67
N GLU A 174 -0.50 4.09 35.44
CA GLU A 174 -1.80 3.77 36.04
C GLU A 174 -1.64 3.02 37.39
N ASN A 175 -0.40 2.73 37.82
CA ASN A 175 -0.01 2.18 39.10
C ASN A 175 0.78 3.20 39.95
#